data_f1e83b85774b802b5b41440ecc213b3a
#
_entry.id   f1e83b85774b802b5b41440ecc213b3a
#
_cell.length_a   1.000
_cell.length_b   1.000
_cell.length_c   1.000
_cell.angle_alpha   90.00
_cell.angle_beta   90.00
_cell.angle_gamma   90.00
#
_symmetry.space_group_name_H-M   'P 1'
#
loop_
_entity.id
_entity.type
_entity.pdbx_description
1 polymer ?
#
loop_
_entity_poly.entity_id
_entity_poly.type
_entity_poly.pdbx_seq_one_letter_code
_entity_poly.pdbx_strand_id
1 'polypeptide(L)'
;MKAVLSNRIYMEVSPSLQSKIDEELTYAIPPRNPQDPPFIIKNMGVIRKGVISIPIGRTDLIPKDYEIVDKRVCIEIPQFDFAYELRPSQQAVYEDLDDSSIINAWVSWGKTFTALAIANKLQQKTLIVTHTISLRSQWEKEAQKVFGITPGII
;
A
#
# COMPACT_ATOMS: atom_id res chain seq x y z
N MET A 1 21.75 13.86 3.29
CA MET A 1 20.87 13.88 2.10
C MET A 1 19.42 13.78 2.53
N LYS A 2 18.44 13.95 1.61
CA LYS A 2 17.01 13.88 1.97
C LYS A 2 16.29 12.82 1.15
N ALA A 3 15.34 12.14 1.78
CA ALA A 3 14.35 11.30 1.13
C ALA A 3 12.97 11.92 1.34
N VAL A 4 12.25 12.17 0.26
CA VAL A 4 10.92 12.78 0.30
C VAL A 4 9.88 11.71 0.05
N LEU A 5 9.01 11.48 1.04
CA LEU A 5 7.86 10.58 0.94
C LEU A 5 6.67 11.36 0.37
N SER A 6 6.07 10.81 -0.69
CA SER A 6 4.85 11.32 -1.33
C SER A 6 4.06 10.12 -1.88
N ASN A 7 3.59 10.15 -3.13
CA ASN A 7 3.06 8.96 -3.83
C ASN A 7 4.15 7.90 -4.10
N ARG A 8 5.39 8.29 -4.09
CA ARG A 8 6.61 7.45 -4.13
C ARG A 8 7.65 8.05 -3.18
N ILE A 9 8.76 7.37 -2.96
CA ILE A 9 9.91 7.91 -2.25
C ILE A 9 10.85 8.50 -3.29
N TYR A 10 11.21 9.77 -3.15
CA TYR A 10 12.15 10.48 -4.02
C TYR A 10 13.42 10.78 -3.24
N MET A 11 14.59 10.45 -3.79
CA MET A 11 15.87 10.70 -3.12
C MET A 11 17.02 10.88 -4.10
N GLU A 12 18.01 11.66 -3.66
CA GLU A 12 19.30 11.79 -4.36
C GLU A 12 20.17 10.59 -4.01
N VAL A 13 20.82 10.00 -5.01
CA VAL A 13 21.65 8.80 -4.81
C VAL A 13 22.95 8.88 -5.59
N SER A 14 23.99 8.23 -5.06
CA SER A 14 25.21 7.98 -5.82
C SER A 14 24.96 6.95 -6.93
N PRO A 15 25.79 6.92 -7.99
CA PRO A 15 25.65 5.91 -9.05
C PRO A 15 25.70 4.45 -8.52
N SER A 16 26.51 4.20 -7.52
CA SER A 16 26.64 2.87 -6.91
C SER A 16 25.38 2.46 -6.14
N LEU A 17 24.78 3.38 -5.41
CA LEU A 17 23.51 3.13 -4.69
C LEU A 17 22.35 2.97 -5.67
N GLN A 18 22.32 3.79 -6.74
CA GLN A 18 21.32 3.67 -7.78
C GLN A 18 21.34 2.27 -8.42
N SER A 19 22.52 1.75 -8.76
CA SER A 19 22.64 0.41 -9.35
C SER A 19 22.14 -0.68 -8.41
N LYS A 20 22.46 -0.61 -7.13
CA LYS A 20 21.96 -1.57 -6.13
C LYS A 20 20.45 -1.55 -6.01
N ILE A 21 19.85 -0.36 -5.98
CA ILE A 21 18.40 -0.20 -5.89
C ILE A 21 17.71 -0.67 -7.18
N ASP A 22 18.29 -0.40 -8.36
CA ASP A 22 17.73 -0.88 -9.64
C ASP A 22 17.73 -2.41 -9.69
N GLU A 23 18.80 -3.06 -9.25
CA GLU A 23 18.90 -4.51 -9.14
C GLU A 23 17.83 -5.07 -8.17
N GLU A 24 17.72 -4.53 -6.98
CA GLU A 24 16.75 -4.93 -5.95
C GLU A 24 15.29 -4.74 -6.39
N LEU A 25 15.01 -3.73 -7.20
CA LEU A 25 13.66 -3.40 -7.68
C LEU A 25 13.38 -3.89 -9.10
N THR A 26 14.25 -4.72 -9.66
CA THR A 26 14.06 -5.38 -10.96
C THR A 26 13.63 -6.83 -10.74
N TYR A 27 12.46 -7.18 -11.26
CA TYR A 27 11.88 -8.52 -11.13
C TYR A 27 11.70 -9.17 -12.49
N ALA A 28 12.09 -10.44 -12.60
CA ALA A 28 11.84 -11.28 -13.75
C ALA A 28 10.64 -12.20 -13.46
N ILE A 29 9.55 -12.01 -14.19
CA ILE A 29 8.39 -12.91 -14.11
C ILE A 29 8.56 -14.00 -15.14
N PRO A 30 8.55 -15.28 -14.74
CA PRO A 30 8.62 -16.40 -15.68
C PRO A 30 7.48 -16.33 -16.69
N PRO A 31 7.73 -16.59 -17.98
CA PRO A 31 6.70 -16.64 -18.99
C PRO A 31 5.80 -17.86 -18.80
N ARG A 32 4.59 -17.80 -19.32
CA ARG A 32 3.67 -18.95 -19.34
C ARG A 32 4.17 -20.07 -20.24
N ASN A 33 4.79 -19.71 -21.36
CA ASN A 33 5.44 -20.65 -22.26
C ASN A 33 6.96 -20.60 -21.99
N PRO A 34 7.62 -21.74 -21.66
CA PRO A 34 9.05 -21.77 -21.36
C PRO A 34 9.98 -21.29 -22.50
N GLN A 35 9.47 -21.18 -23.71
CA GLN A 35 10.25 -20.70 -24.88
C GLN A 35 10.24 -19.17 -24.99
N ASP A 36 9.34 -18.47 -24.27
CA ASP A 36 9.26 -17.04 -24.31
C ASP A 36 10.26 -16.41 -23.31
N PRO A 37 10.76 -15.20 -23.55
CA PRO A 37 11.61 -14.50 -22.60
C PRO A 37 10.81 -14.08 -21.35
N PRO A 38 11.47 -13.98 -20.18
CA PRO A 38 10.84 -13.49 -18.97
C PRO A 38 10.38 -12.04 -19.13
N PHE A 39 9.27 -11.70 -18.49
CA PHE A 39 8.80 -10.31 -18.43
C PHE A 39 9.55 -9.57 -17.31
N ILE A 40 10.28 -8.51 -17.68
CA ILE A 40 11.08 -7.73 -16.73
C ILE A 40 10.27 -6.53 -16.25
N ILE A 41 10.08 -6.45 -14.93
CA ILE A 41 9.46 -5.30 -14.27
C ILE A 41 10.55 -4.51 -13.54
N LYS A 42 10.63 -3.21 -13.84
CA LYS A 42 11.49 -2.27 -13.13
C LYS A 42 10.64 -1.30 -12.34
N ASN A 43 10.79 -1.31 -11.02
CA ASN A 43 10.03 -0.46 -10.12
C ASN A 43 10.78 0.81 -9.66
N MET A 44 12.06 0.92 -9.98
CA MET A 44 12.79 2.18 -9.81
C MET A 44 12.54 3.11 -11.00
N GLY A 45 12.24 4.37 -10.73
CA GLY A 45 12.18 5.43 -11.73
C GLY A 45 13.37 6.37 -11.62
N VAL A 46 13.95 6.74 -12.75
CA VAL A 46 14.98 7.80 -12.82
C VAL A 46 14.28 9.11 -13.18
N ILE A 47 14.30 10.08 -12.27
CA ILE A 47 13.64 11.39 -12.46
C ILE A 47 14.59 12.36 -13.19
N ARG A 48 15.83 12.39 -12.75
CA ARG A 48 16.93 13.12 -13.35
C ARG A 48 18.26 12.50 -12.90
N LYS A 49 19.38 12.94 -13.45
CA LYS A 49 20.71 12.44 -13.05
C LYS A 49 20.90 12.53 -11.53
N GLY A 50 21.12 11.39 -10.90
CA GLY A 50 21.34 11.27 -9.46
C GLY A 50 20.07 11.39 -8.59
N VAL A 51 18.87 11.49 -9.18
CA VAL A 51 17.59 11.50 -8.45
C VAL A 51 16.72 10.36 -8.93
N ILE A 52 16.33 9.50 -8.02
CA ILE A 52 15.47 8.35 -8.30
C ILE A 52 14.15 8.43 -7.55
N SER A 53 13.20 7.62 -8.00
CA SER A 53 11.96 7.33 -7.25
C SER A 53 11.79 5.82 -7.06
N ILE A 54 11.36 5.43 -5.86
CA ILE A 54 11.09 4.03 -5.52
C ILE A 54 9.67 3.89 -4.94
N PRO A 55 9.11 2.67 -4.89
CA PRO A 55 7.79 2.44 -4.30
C PRO A 55 7.73 2.92 -2.84
N ILE A 56 6.59 3.50 -2.46
CA ILE A 56 6.41 4.08 -1.10
C ILE A 56 6.59 3.06 0.02
N GLY A 57 6.26 1.78 -0.21
CA GLY A 57 6.42 0.70 0.77
C GLY A 57 7.87 0.19 0.94
N ARG A 58 8.86 0.77 0.23
CA ARG A 58 10.26 0.36 0.28
C ARG A 58 11.13 1.35 1.07
N THR A 59 10.66 1.74 2.25
CA THR A 59 11.41 2.61 3.17
C THR A 59 12.71 1.97 3.68
N ASP A 60 12.78 0.64 3.64
CA ASP A 60 13.98 -0.16 3.93
C ASP A 60 15.19 0.17 3.03
N LEU A 61 14.93 0.70 1.82
CA LEU A 61 15.98 1.11 0.87
C LEU A 61 16.47 2.55 1.08
N ILE A 62 15.91 3.30 2.02
CA ILE A 62 16.40 4.63 2.38
C ILE A 62 17.65 4.49 3.25
N PRO A 63 18.80 5.09 2.89
CA PRO A 63 19.97 5.07 3.74
C PRO A 63 19.68 5.70 5.11
N LYS A 64 20.23 5.12 6.17
CA LYS A 64 19.97 5.53 7.56
C LYS A 64 20.39 6.96 7.90
N ASP A 65 21.32 7.52 7.12
CA ASP A 65 21.81 8.89 7.26
C ASP A 65 20.97 9.93 6.52
N TYR A 66 19.88 9.52 5.85
CA TYR A 66 18.99 10.44 5.15
C TYR A 66 17.94 11.02 6.11
N GLU A 67 17.73 12.31 6.00
CA GLU A 67 16.57 12.99 6.60
C GLU A 67 15.31 12.62 5.83
N ILE A 68 14.32 12.07 6.53
CA ILE A 68 13.02 11.73 5.93
C ILE A 68 12.11 12.96 6.03
N VAL A 69 11.64 13.43 4.87
CA VAL A 69 10.66 14.51 4.76
C VAL A 69 9.36 13.93 4.25
N ASP A 70 8.38 13.78 5.14
CA ASP A 70 7.05 13.30 4.76
C ASP A 70 6.21 14.44 4.16
N LYS A 71 5.83 14.28 2.90
CA LYS A 71 4.95 15.18 2.14
C LYS A 71 3.67 14.48 1.69
N ARG A 72 3.33 13.36 2.29
CA ARG A 72 2.06 12.69 2.02
C ARG A 72 0.91 13.60 2.48
N VAL A 73 -0.07 13.74 1.62
CA VAL A 73 -1.29 14.51 1.95
C VAL A 73 -2.36 13.51 2.36
N CYS A 74 -2.79 13.61 3.60
CA CYS A 74 -3.90 12.84 4.14
C CYS A 74 -5.16 13.72 4.14
N ILE A 75 -6.26 13.19 3.63
CA ILE A 75 -7.57 13.84 3.71
C ILE A 75 -8.31 13.20 4.86
N GLU A 76 -8.38 13.91 5.98
CA GLU A 76 -9.10 13.44 7.16
C GLU A 76 -10.59 13.35 6.90
N ILE A 77 -11.21 12.31 7.44
CA ILE A 77 -12.65 12.12 7.45
C ILE A 77 -13.11 11.87 8.89
N PRO A 78 -14.37 12.23 9.23
CA PRO A 78 -14.92 11.84 10.51
C PRO A 78 -14.89 10.33 10.72
N GLN A 79 -14.65 9.91 11.96
CA GLN A 79 -14.78 8.52 12.35
C GLN A 79 -16.26 8.10 12.27
N PHE A 80 -16.53 6.96 11.70
CA PHE A 80 -17.86 6.36 11.72
C PHE A 80 -18.06 5.56 13.00
N ASP A 81 -19.31 5.48 13.46
CA ASP A 81 -19.65 4.55 14.54
C ASP A 81 -19.38 3.12 14.13
N PHE A 82 -18.62 2.42 14.96
CA PHE A 82 -18.24 1.03 14.73
C PHE A 82 -18.73 0.19 15.90
N ALA A 83 -19.92 -0.36 15.76
CA ALA A 83 -20.64 -1.10 16.81
C ALA A 83 -20.26 -2.61 16.87
N TYR A 84 -19.16 -3.01 16.27
CA TYR A 84 -18.76 -4.40 16.16
C TYR A 84 -17.52 -4.69 16.97
N GLU A 85 -17.43 -5.90 17.51
CA GLU A 85 -16.23 -6.42 18.14
C GLU A 85 -15.35 -7.17 17.14
N LEU A 86 -14.06 -6.89 17.18
CA LEU A 86 -13.08 -7.64 16.42
C LEU A 86 -12.73 -8.95 17.15
N ARG A 87 -12.56 -10.03 16.41
CA ARG A 87 -12.03 -11.27 16.99
C ARG A 87 -10.57 -11.06 17.43
N PRO A 88 -10.04 -11.80 18.42
CA PRO A 88 -8.69 -11.59 18.92
C PRO A 88 -7.60 -11.52 17.83
N SER A 89 -7.70 -12.38 16.80
CA SER A 89 -6.75 -12.35 15.67
C SER A 89 -6.91 -11.14 14.75
N GLN A 90 -8.10 -10.55 14.68
CA GLN A 90 -8.36 -9.31 13.94
C GLN A 90 -7.93 -8.10 14.75
N GLN A 91 -8.16 -8.14 16.05
CA GLN A 91 -7.77 -7.08 16.99
C GLN A 91 -6.26 -6.87 16.98
N ALA A 92 -5.48 -7.95 17.00
CA ALA A 92 -4.02 -7.87 16.93
C ALA A 92 -3.54 -7.13 15.66
N VAL A 93 -4.13 -7.46 14.49
CA VAL A 93 -3.81 -6.78 13.22
C VAL A 93 -4.27 -5.33 13.24
N TYR A 94 -5.45 -5.06 13.80
CA TYR A 94 -6.00 -3.71 13.92
C TYR A 94 -5.12 -2.79 14.79
N GLU A 95 -4.56 -3.30 15.86
CA GLU A 95 -3.70 -2.55 16.77
C GLU A 95 -2.31 -2.26 16.15
N ASP A 96 -1.73 -3.26 15.50
CA ASP A 96 -0.37 -3.21 14.93
C ASP A 96 -0.28 -2.37 13.65
N LEU A 97 -1.40 -2.17 12.95
CA LEU A 97 -1.38 -1.53 11.64
C LEU A 97 -1.61 -0.02 11.73
N ASP A 98 -0.58 0.76 11.37
CA ASP A 98 -0.58 2.22 11.33
C ASP A 98 0.00 2.82 10.03
N ASP A 99 0.63 2.00 9.18
CA ASP A 99 1.22 2.40 7.89
C ASP A 99 1.02 1.29 6.83
N SER A 100 1.76 1.36 5.72
CA SER A 100 1.68 0.42 4.60
C SER A 100 2.01 -1.01 5.03
N SER A 101 1.07 -1.93 4.81
CA SER A 101 1.20 -3.32 5.24
C SER A 101 0.53 -4.30 4.28
N ILE A 102 0.95 -5.55 4.34
CA ILE A 102 0.29 -6.67 3.64
C ILE A 102 -0.33 -7.60 4.69
N ILE A 103 -1.66 -7.70 4.68
CA ILE A 103 -2.38 -8.61 5.55
C ILE A 103 -2.59 -9.94 4.81
N ASN A 104 -1.86 -10.98 5.24
CA ASN A 104 -2.05 -12.33 4.74
C ASN A 104 -2.92 -13.13 5.71
N ALA A 105 -4.15 -13.46 5.29
CA ALA A 105 -5.10 -14.19 6.12
C ALA A 105 -5.89 -15.20 5.28
N TRP A 106 -6.32 -16.29 5.92
CA TRP A 106 -7.08 -17.38 5.27
C TRP A 106 -8.48 -16.96 4.81
N VAL A 107 -9.12 -17.81 4.05
CA VAL A 107 -10.51 -17.60 3.60
C VAL A 107 -11.44 -17.53 4.82
N SER A 108 -12.45 -16.66 4.77
CA SER A 108 -13.42 -16.45 5.87
C SER A 108 -12.86 -15.87 7.17
N TRP A 109 -11.59 -15.42 7.20
CA TRP A 109 -11.04 -14.70 8.35
C TRP A 109 -11.73 -13.35 8.61
N GLY A 110 -12.35 -12.76 7.58
CA GLY A 110 -13.03 -11.46 7.69
C GLY A 110 -12.16 -10.29 7.20
N LYS A 111 -11.31 -10.52 6.20
CA LYS A 111 -10.41 -9.50 5.63
C LYS A 111 -11.10 -8.17 5.29
N THR A 112 -12.23 -8.23 4.59
CA THR A 112 -13.00 -7.03 4.19
C THR A 112 -13.47 -6.24 5.41
N PHE A 113 -14.04 -6.93 6.38
CA PHE A 113 -14.52 -6.34 7.63
C PHE A 113 -13.37 -5.69 8.43
N THR A 114 -12.26 -6.41 8.62
CA THR A 114 -11.09 -5.88 9.33
C THR A 114 -10.46 -4.68 8.61
N ALA A 115 -10.39 -4.73 7.28
CA ALA A 115 -9.87 -3.60 6.51
C ALA A 115 -10.75 -2.35 6.61
N LEU A 116 -12.09 -2.50 6.67
CA LEU A 116 -13.00 -1.39 6.94
C LEU A 116 -12.81 -0.83 8.36
N ALA A 117 -12.63 -1.68 9.36
CA ALA A 117 -12.33 -1.24 10.72
C ALA A 117 -11.02 -0.44 10.79
N ILE A 118 -9.96 -0.91 10.09
CA ILE A 118 -8.69 -0.20 9.99
C ILE A 118 -8.84 1.14 9.26
N ALA A 119 -9.56 1.18 8.14
CA ALA A 119 -9.84 2.43 7.42
C ALA A 119 -10.53 3.46 8.31
N ASN A 120 -11.48 3.01 9.15
CA ASN A 120 -12.15 3.85 10.14
C ASN A 120 -11.18 4.32 11.26
N LYS A 121 -10.27 3.45 11.74
CA LYS A 121 -9.23 3.82 12.70
C LYS A 121 -8.33 4.94 12.16
N LEU A 122 -7.92 4.81 10.90
CA LEU A 122 -7.00 5.76 10.27
C LEU A 122 -7.64 7.12 9.96
N GLN A 123 -8.97 7.22 9.95
CA GLN A 123 -9.73 8.45 9.70
C GLN A 123 -9.30 9.19 8.42
N GLN A 124 -8.99 8.46 7.37
CA GLN A 124 -8.54 9.02 6.10
C GLN A 124 -9.45 8.63 4.95
N LYS A 125 -9.57 9.52 3.97
CA LYS A 125 -10.27 9.22 2.72
C LYS A 125 -9.63 7.99 2.07
N THR A 126 -10.41 6.91 1.96
CA THR A 126 -9.94 5.60 1.55
C THR A 126 -10.39 5.26 0.14
N LEU A 127 -9.45 4.78 -0.69
CA LEU A 127 -9.72 4.21 -2.02
C LEU A 127 -9.56 2.70 -1.96
N ILE A 128 -10.60 1.96 -2.31
CA ILE A 128 -10.59 0.51 -2.41
C ILE A 128 -10.47 0.11 -3.87
N VAL A 129 -9.41 -0.63 -4.22
CA VAL A 129 -9.16 -1.10 -5.57
C VAL A 129 -9.44 -2.60 -5.66
N THR A 130 -10.33 -3.00 -6.55
CA THR A 130 -10.69 -4.40 -6.79
C THR A 130 -10.55 -4.74 -8.28
N HIS A 131 -10.25 -6.00 -8.57
CA HIS A 131 -10.06 -6.47 -9.95
C HIS A 131 -11.33 -7.08 -10.58
N THR A 132 -12.44 -7.17 -9.83
CA THR A 132 -13.73 -7.67 -10.35
C THR A 132 -14.90 -6.87 -9.80
N ILE A 133 -15.98 -6.80 -10.60
CA ILE A 133 -17.25 -6.17 -10.20
C ILE A 133 -17.87 -6.89 -8.99
N SER A 134 -17.75 -8.21 -8.94
CA SER A 134 -18.27 -9.01 -7.81
C SER A 134 -17.62 -8.62 -6.49
N LEU A 135 -16.30 -8.45 -6.46
CA LEU A 135 -15.59 -8.00 -5.27
C LEU A 135 -15.96 -6.57 -4.90
N ARG A 136 -16.10 -5.67 -5.88
CA ARG A 136 -16.59 -4.31 -5.63
C ARG A 136 -17.94 -4.34 -4.92
N SER A 137 -18.91 -5.08 -5.46
CA SER A 137 -20.24 -5.19 -4.86
C SER A 137 -20.22 -5.81 -3.46
N GLN A 138 -19.27 -6.70 -3.17
CA GLN A 138 -19.05 -7.23 -1.82
C GLN A 138 -18.58 -6.13 -0.86
N TRP A 139 -17.62 -5.29 -1.27
CA TRP A 139 -17.15 -4.17 -0.48
C TRP A 139 -18.24 -3.12 -0.23
N GLU A 140 -19.05 -2.79 -1.25
CA GLU A 140 -20.19 -1.90 -1.11
C GLU A 140 -21.19 -2.38 -0.06
N LYS A 141 -21.58 -3.67 -0.15
CA LYS A 141 -22.51 -4.29 0.81
C LYS A 141 -21.94 -4.31 2.24
N GLU A 142 -20.66 -4.61 2.39
CA GLU A 142 -20.04 -4.65 3.70
C GLU A 142 -19.89 -3.24 4.31
N ALA A 143 -19.54 -2.23 3.52
CA ALA A 143 -19.50 -0.83 3.96
C ALA A 143 -20.90 -0.32 4.38
N GLN A 144 -21.92 -0.67 3.61
CA GLN A 144 -23.32 -0.34 3.96
C GLN A 144 -23.76 -1.02 5.27
N LYS A 145 -23.37 -2.29 5.46
CA LYS A 145 -23.69 -3.04 6.67
C LYS A 145 -22.97 -2.50 7.90
N VAL A 146 -21.67 -2.18 7.77
CA VAL A 146 -20.81 -1.80 8.90
C VAL A 146 -20.98 -0.34 9.28
N PHE A 147 -21.10 0.55 8.32
CA PHE A 147 -21.14 2.01 8.54
C PHE A 147 -22.43 2.70 8.07
N GLY A 148 -23.33 1.98 7.42
CA GLY A 148 -24.52 2.58 6.83
C GLY A 148 -24.26 3.51 5.63
N ILE A 149 -23.08 3.43 5.00
CA ILE A 149 -22.68 4.29 3.89
C ILE A 149 -22.68 3.55 2.55
N THR A 150 -22.94 4.28 1.48
CA THR A 150 -22.75 3.77 0.10
C THR A 150 -21.50 4.43 -0.48
N PRO A 151 -20.40 3.65 -0.72
CA PRO A 151 -19.21 4.19 -1.34
C PRO A 151 -19.48 4.70 -2.76
N GLY A 152 -18.80 5.80 -3.14
CA GLY A 152 -18.79 6.25 -4.53
C GLY A 152 -17.99 5.29 -5.42
N ILE A 153 -18.34 5.23 -6.70
CA ILE A 153 -17.64 4.43 -7.72
C ILE A 153 -16.92 5.39 -8.65
N ILE A 154 -15.65 5.08 -8.97
CA ILE A 154 -14.81 5.83 -9.90
C ILE A 154 -14.59 4.98 -11.16
#